data_1bd2f35ba7488644b542b6571948f713
#
_entry.id   1bd2f35ba7488644b542b6571948f713
#
_cell.length_a   1.000
_cell.length_b   1.000
_cell.length_c   1.000
_cell.angle_alpha   90.00
_cell.angle_beta   90.00
_cell.angle_gamma   90.00
#
_symmetry.space_group_name_H-M   'P 1'
#
loop_
_entity.id
_entity.type
_entity.pdbx_description
1 polymer ?
#
loop_
_entity_poly.entity_id
_entity_poly.type
_entity_poly.pdbx_seq_one_letter_code
_entity_poly.pdbx_strand_id
1 'polypeptide(L)'
;INALPAGLPEVPARLAALLLPLGEQGARNALKHLRCSNALIEEVTTLIREIELAPESDAAARTIQAKRLLGRLEPDTLRRLLALCAARRPEQAAEFAALQTEAERLQAQNACCRVGQLAVNGRDLMALGGKPGPGLRRQLEALLEAVIEEKLPNKREALLAAVKQELDS
;
A
#
# COMPACT_ATOMS: atom_id res chain seq x y z
N ILE A 1 -0.40 -13.78 21.72
CA ILE A 1 -1.67 -14.09 21.02
C ILE A 1 -2.83 -13.32 21.65
N ASN A 2 -2.80 -13.04 22.96
CA ASN A 2 -3.86 -12.30 23.67
C ASN A 2 -3.83 -10.77 23.46
N ALA A 3 -2.84 -10.24 22.76
CA ALA A 3 -2.66 -8.80 22.58
C ALA A 3 -3.35 -8.23 21.31
N LEU A 4 -4.02 -9.07 20.50
CA LEU A 4 -4.76 -8.58 19.35
C LEU A 4 -6.11 -7.99 19.78
N PRO A 5 -6.47 -6.77 19.32
CA PRO A 5 -7.75 -6.14 19.67
C PRO A 5 -8.94 -7.04 19.33
N ALA A 6 -9.93 -7.07 20.21
CA ALA A 6 -11.20 -7.74 19.93
C ALA A 6 -11.88 -7.04 18.74
N GLY A 7 -12.35 -7.81 17.75
CA GLY A 7 -13.11 -7.28 16.61
C GLY A 7 -12.40 -7.24 15.26
N LEU A 8 -11.11 -7.62 15.18
CA LEU A 8 -10.50 -7.85 13.87
C LEU A 8 -10.96 -9.19 13.28
N PRO A 9 -11.12 -9.31 11.95
CA PRO A 9 -11.22 -10.61 11.29
C PRO A 9 -9.89 -11.32 11.50
N GLU A 10 -9.89 -12.12 12.53
CA GLU A 10 -8.74 -12.35 13.40
C GLU A 10 -7.80 -13.42 12.89
N VAL A 11 -8.27 -14.31 11.99
CA VAL A 11 -7.50 -15.48 11.57
C VAL A 11 -6.18 -15.12 10.90
N PRO A 12 -6.13 -14.23 9.88
CA PRO A 12 -4.86 -13.89 9.23
C PRO A 12 -3.85 -13.23 10.18
N ALA A 13 -4.31 -12.28 11.01
CA ALA A 13 -3.44 -11.56 11.94
C ALA A 13 -2.91 -12.47 13.06
N ARG A 14 -3.76 -13.37 13.59
CA ARG A 14 -3.35 -14.36 14.60
C ARG A 14 -2.36 -15.37 14.03
N LEU A 15 -2.59 -15.86 12.81
CA LEU A 15 -1.65 -16.75 12.13
C LEU A 15 -0.32 -16.05 11.83
N ALA A 16 -0.36 -14.79 11.39
CA ALA A 16 0.86 -14.01 11.19
C ALA A 16 1.64 -13.86 12.49
N ALA A 17 0.99 -13.50 13.60
CA ALA A 17 1.63 -13.40 14.91
C ALA A 17 2.24 -14.73 15.37
N LEU A 18 1.53 -15.85 15.16
CA LEU A 18 1.99 -17.19 15.55
C LEU A 18 3.18 -17.65 14.71
N LEU A 19 3.12 -17.43 13.40
CA LEU A 19 4.10 -17.92 12.42
C LEU A 19 5.26 -16.96 12.19
N LEU A 20 5.24 -15.78 12.79
CA LEU A 20 6.27 -14.76 12.65
C LEU A 20 7.70 -15.28 12.89
N PRO A 21 7.98 -16.13 13.91
CA PRO A 21 9.31 -16.66 14.13
C PRO A 21 9.86 -17.51 12.98
N LEU A 22 8.98 -18.03 12.11
CA LEU A 22 9.37 -18.84 10.95
C LEU A 22 9.76 -17.97 9.74
N GLY A 23 9.51 -16.67 9.80
CA GLY A 23 9.64 -15.76 8.65
C GLY A 23 8.64 -16.05 7.53
N GLU A 24 8.70 -15.24 6.46
CA GLU A 24 7.75 -15.35 5.32
C GLU A 24 7.73 -16.73 4.69
N GLN A 25 8.92 -17.27 4.35
CA GLN A 25 9.01 -18.56 3.65
C GLN A 25 8.61 -19.73 4.52
N GLY A 26 8.99 -19.72 5.81
CA GLY A 26 8.60 -20.77 6.77
C GLY A 26 7.09 -20.77 7.02
N ALA A 27 6.49 -19.59 7.17
CA ALA A 27 5.05 -19.44 7.31
C ALA A 27 4.29 -19.93 6.07
N ARG A 28 4.78 -19.58 4.86
CA ARG A 28 4.22 -20.05 3.59
C ARG A 28 4.24 -21.57 3.50
N ASN A 29 5.35 -22.21 3.85
CA ASN A 29 5.46 -23.67 3.83
C ASN A 29 4.53 -24.33 4.85
N ALA A 30 4.47 -23.82 6.08
CA ALA A 30 3.59 -24.33 7.12
C ALA A 30 2.11 -24.26 6.70
N LEU A 31 1.67 -23.12 6.15
CA LEU A 31 0.28 -22.92 5.70
C LEU A 31 -0.08 -23.80 4.49
N LYS A 32 0.88 -24.04 3.58
CA LYS A 32 0.69 -25.01 2.48
C LYS A 32 0.51 -26.44 3.01
N HIS A 33 1.32 -26.88 3.99
CA HIS A 33 1.17 -28.18 4.62
C HIS A 33 -0.18 -28.34 5.32
N LEU A 34 -0.70 -27.26 5.90
CA LEU A 34 -2.03 -27.22 6.50
C LEU A 34 -3.15 -27.11 5.46
N ARG A 35 -2.82 -27.10 4.15
CA ARG A 35 -3.79 -26.98 3.05
C ARG A 35 -4.67 -25.72 3.13
N CYS A 36 -4.11 -24.64 3.65
CA CYS A 36 -4.78 -23.34 3.66
C CYS A 36 -5.02 -22.82 2.23
N SER A 37 -6.03 -21.95 2.07
CA SER A 37 -6.28 -21.31 0.78
C SER A 37 -5.12 -20.38 0.36
N ASN A 38 -4.88 -20.24 -0.94
CA ASN A 38 -3.86 -19.33 -1.44
C ASN A 38 -4.07 -17.88 -0.96
N ALA A 39 -5.32 -17.42 -0.89
CA ALA A 39 -5.64 -16.09 -0.37
C ALA A 39 -5.16 -15.90 1.07
N LEU A 40 -5.42 -16.87 1.95
CA LEU A 40 -4.95 -16.83 3.34
C LEU A 40 -3.42 -16.89 3.42
N ILE A 41 -2.77 -17.73 2.62
CA ILE A 41 -1.31 -17.84 2.57
C ILE A 41 -0.70 -16.49 2.17
N GLU A 42 -1.17 -15.88 1.08
CA GLU A 42 -0.66 -14.60 0.61
C GLU A 42 -0.89 -13.49 1.62
N GLU A 43 -2.05 -13.44 2.26
CA GLU A 43 -2.35 -12.42 3.27
C GLU A 43 -1.43 -12.57 4.49
N VAL A 44 -1.33 -13.77 5.08
CA VAL A 44 -0.47 -14.02 6.25
C VAL A 44 0.99 -13.72 5.94
N THR A 45 1.50 -14.15 4.78
CA THR A 45 2.90 -13.89 4.40
C THR A 45 3.15 -12.41 4.11
N THR A 46 2.16 -11.69 3.59
CA THR A 46 2.23 -10.23 3.42
C THR A 46 2.31 -9.53 4.78
N LEU A 47 1.47 -9.91 5.76
CA LEU A 47 1.53 -9.36 7.12
C LEU A 47 2.90 -9.61 7.78
N ILE A 48 3.48 -10.79 7.59
CA ILE A 48 4.82 -11.12 8.13
C ILE A 48 5.90 -10.30 7.44
N ARG A 49 5.85 -10.14 6.12
CA ARG A 49 6.84 -9.36 5.35
C ARG A 49 6.83 -7.89 5.73
N GLU A 50 5.66 -7.30 5.91
CA GLU A 50 5.49 -5.88 6.20
C GLU A 50 5.51 -5.54 7.71
N ILE A 51 5.79 -6.50 8.59
CA ILE A 51 5.67 -6.33 10.07
C ILE A 51 6.61 -5.27 10.65
N GLU A 52 7.72 -5.00 9.99
CA GLU A 52 8.70 -4.00 10.42
C GLU A 52 8.35 -2.58 9.93
N LEU A 53 7.14 -2.40 9.39
CA LEU A 53 6.63 -1.07 9.02
C LEU A 53 6.79 -0.09 10.18
N ALA A 54 7.47 1.03 9.93
CA ALA A 54 7.58 2.14 10.86
C ALA A 54 6.58 3.24 10.47
N PRO A 55 5.76 3.75 11.39
CA PRO A 55 4.81 4.83 11.09
C PRO A 55 5.54 6.17 11.02
N GLU A 56 5.16 7.02 10.06
CA GLU A 56 5.67 8.39 9.96
C GLU A 56 5.02 9.30 11.01
N SER A 57 5.83 10.06 11.72
CA SER A 57 5.36 10.99 12.76
C SER A 57 4.85 12.30 12.16
N ASP A 58 5.47 12.78 11.08
CA ASP A 58 5.05 13.98 10.37
C ASP A 58 3.74 13.74 9.59
N ALA A 59 2.83 14.71 9.63
CA ALA A 59 1.50 14.57 9.02
C ALA A 59 1.56 14.45 7.48
N ALA A 60 2.43 15.23 6.82
CA ALA A 60 2.57 15.18 5.36
C ALA A 60 3.23 13.86 4.93
N ALA A 61 4.29 13.44 5.60
CA ALA A 61 4.95 12.16 5.36
C ALA A 61 4.00 10.98 5.61
N ARG A 62 3.15 11.05 6.65
CA ARG A 62 2.13 10.05 6.95
C ARG A 62 1.08 9.94 5.84
N THR A 63 0.64 11.05 5.27
CA THR A 63 -0.28 11.05 4.11
C THR A 63 0.34 10.34 2.91
N ILE A 64 1.59 10.64 2.58
CA ILE A 64 2.33 9.97 1.51
C ILE A 64 2.49 8.47 1.81
N GLN A 65 2.88 8.12 3.03
CA GLN A 65 2.99 6.73 3.48
C GLN A 65 1.65 5.98 3.34
N ALA A 66 0.55 6.58 3.79
CA ALA A 66 -0.78 5.98 3.69
C ALA A 66 -1.18 5.74 2.22
N LYS A 67 -0.95 6.70 1.31
CA LYS A 67 -1.20 6.54 -0.13
C LYS A 67 -0.38 5.38 -0.72
N ARG A 68 0.92 5.29 -0.40
CA ARG A 68 1.79 4.19 -0.87
C ARG A 68 1.34 2.83 -0.35
N LEU A 69 0.92 2.74 0.92
CA LEU A 69 0.39 1.50 1.50
C LEU A 69 -0.93 1.09 0.84
N LEU A 70 -1.87 2.01 0.63
CA LEU A 70 -3.13 1.77 -0.08
C LEU A 70 -2.94 1.40 -1.55
N GLY A 71 -1.84 1.83 -2.15
CA GLY A 71 -1.43 1.42 -3.50
C GLY A 71 -1.03 -0.06 -3.59
N ARG A 72 -0.41 -0.60 -2.53
CA ARG A 72 0.16 -1.95 -2.48
C ARG A 72 -0.70 -2.98 -1.77
N LEU A 73 -1.44 -2.56 -0.75
CA LEU A 73 -2.22 -3.43 0.13
C LEU A 73 -3.72 -3.18 -0.06
N GLU A 74 -4.50 -4.23 0.10
CA GLU A 74 -5.94 -4.08 0.23
C GLU A 74 -6.29 -3.46 1.59
N PRO A 75 -7.37 -2.67 1.67
CA PRO A 75 -7.74 -1.94 2.89
C PRO A 75 -7.81 -2.79 4.15
N ASP A 76 -8.41 -3.96 4.05
CA ASP A 76 -8.53 -4.88 5.18
C ASP A 76 -7.19 -5.46 5.62
N THR A 77 -6.30 -5.77 4.66
CA THR A 77 -4.94 -6.24 4.95
C THR A 77 -4.12 -5.14 5.63
N LEU A 78 -4.23 -3.89 5.16
CA LEU A 78 -3.59 -2.75 5.80
C LEU A 78 -4.07 -2.56 7.24
N ARG A 79 -5.37 -2.59 7.48
CA ARG A 79 -5.94 -2.49 8.82
C ARG A 79 -5.41 -3.57 9.77
N ARG A 80 -5.35 -4.83 9.31
CA ARG A 80 -4.78 -5.95 10.08
C ARG A 80 -3.29 -5.77 10.35
N LEU A 81 -2.54 -5.29 9.37
CA LEU A 81 -1.11 -5.00 9.53
C LEU A 81 -0.88 -3.95 10.60
N LEU A 82 -1.57 -2.82 10.53
CA LEU A 82 -1.41 -1.72 11.49
C LEU A 82 -1.79 -2.15 12.92
N ALA A 83 -2.87 -2.91 13.06
CA ALA A 83 -3.26 -3.47 14.36
C ALA A 83 -2.22 -4.47 14.91
N LEU A 84 -1.65 -5.31 14.06
CA LEU A 84 -0.61 -6.26 14.44
C LEU A 84 0.69 -5.52 14.84
N CYS A 85 1.08 -4.48 14.09
CA CYS A 85 2.23 -3.63 14.41
C CYS A 85 2.03 -2.90 15.74
N ALA A 86 0.86 -2.31 15.98
CA ALA A 86 0.52 -1.63 17.23
C ALA A 86 0.53 -2.59 18.43
N ALA A 87 0.03 -3.81 18.27
CA ALA A 87 0.07 -4.82 19.34
C ALA A 87 1.50 -5.26 19.68
N ARG A 88 2.41 -5.24 18.72
CA ARG A 88 3.83 -5.58 18.93
C ARG A 88 4.67 -4.44 19.51
N ARG A 89 4.29 -3.21 19.17
CA ARG A 89 4.98 -1.96 19.56
C ARG A 89 3.99 -1.00 20.20
N PRO A 90 3.54 -1.30 21.44
CA PRO A 90 2.53 -0.50 22.12
C PRO A 90 2.96 0.95 22.34
N GLU A 91 4.27 1.22 22.40
CA GLU A 91 4.83 2.57 22.47
C GLU A 91 4.56 3.42 21.20
N GLN A 92 4.31 2.77 20.08
CA GLN A 92 3.97 3.43 18.78
C GLN A 92 2.49 3.25 18.42
N ALA A 93 1.66 2.77 19.32
CA ALA A 93 0.25 2.48 19.03
C ALA A 93 -0.53 3.72 18.56
N ALA A 94 -0.20 4.90 19.10
CA ALA A 94 -0.83 6.16 18.70
C ALA A 94 -0.49 6.54 17.24
N GLU A 95 0.74 6.35 16.81
CA GLU A 95 1.20 6.62 15.45
C GLU A 95 0.55 5.64 14.44
N PHE A 96 0.45 4.36 14.80
CA PHE A 96 -0.28 3.39 13.97
C PHE A 96 -1.77 3.71 13.87
N ALA A 97 -2.40 4.16 14.95
CA ALA A 97 -3.79 4.60 14.93
C ALA A 97 -3.97 5.86 14.04
N ALA A 98 -3.04 6.81 14.12
CA ALA A 98 -3.05 7.99 13.25
C ALA A 98 -2.89 7.62 11.77
N LEU A 99 -2.01 6.66 11.45
CA LEU A 99 -1.82 6.16 10.09
C LEU A 99 -3.08 5.43 9.59
N GLN A 100 -3.75 4.66 10.44
CA GLN A 100 -5.03 4.02 10.12
C GLN A 100 -6.11 5.05 9.79
N THR A 101 -6.27 6.06 10.65
CA THR A 101 -7.24 7.15 10.44
C THR A 101 -6.99 7.89 9.13
N GLU A 102 -5.72 8.16 8.82
CA GLU A 102 -5.33 8.81 7.56
C GLU A 102 -5.64 7.92 6.34
N ALA A 103 -5.36 6.63 6.41
CA ALA A 103 -5.72 5.69 5.35
C ALA A 103 -7.23 5.64 5.10
N GLU A 104 -8.04 5.61 6.15
CA GLU A 104 -9.51 5.64 6.06
C GLU A 104 -10.02 6.95 5.44
N ARG A 105 -9.43 8.09 5.83
CA ARG A 105 -9.75 9.40 5.25
C ARG A 105 -9.47 9.43 3.74
N LEU A 106 -8.30 8.93 3.32
CA LEU A 106 -7.91 8.87 1.90
C LEU A 106 -8.82 7.95 1.09
N GLN A 107 -9.26 6.83 1.66
CA GLN A 107 -10.23 5.93 1.02
C GLN A 107 -11.58 6.61 0.84
N ALA A 108 -12.09 7.27 1.88
CA ALA A 108 -13.36 7.99 1.81
C ALA A 108 -13.36 9.11 0.76
N GLN A 109 -12.18 9.71 0.52
CA GLN A 109 -11.97 10.74 -0.50
C GLN A 109 -11.66 10.16 -1.90
N ASN A 110 -11.61 8.84 -2.06
CA ASN A 110 -11.17 8.18 -3.31
C ASN A 110 -9.81 8.72 -3.80
N ALA A 111 -8.87 8.94 -2.89
CA ALA A 111 -7.56 9.46 -3.21
C ALA A 111 -6.83 8.56 -4.23
N CYS A 112 -6.09 9.16 -5.14
CA CYS A 112 -5.31 8.44 -6.14
C CYS A 112 -4.10 7.76 -5.47
N CYS A 113 -4.16 6.44 -5.38
CA CYS A 113 -3.12 5.59 -4.78
C CYS A 113 -2.59 4.52 -5.75
N ARG A 114 -3.25 4.32 -6.89
CA ARG A 114 -2.92 3.28 -7.89
C ARG A 114 -2.91 3.88 -9.30
N VAL A 115 -2.07 3.32 -10.17
CA VAL A 115 -1.97 3.76 -11.59
C VAL A 115 -3.34 3.80 -12.29
N GLY A 116 -4.21 2.83 -12.00
CA GLY A 116 -5.57 2.80 -12.58
C GLY A 116 -6.50 3.93 -12.12
N GLN A 117 -6.11 4.72 -11.11
CA GLN A 117 -6.84 5.88 -10.60
C GLN A 117 -6.31 7.22 -11.14
N LEU A 118 -5.23 7.19 -11.93
CA LEU A 118 -4.74 8.39 -12.61
C LEU A 118 -5.78 8.91 -13.63
N ALA A 119 -5.85 10.23 -13.76
CA ALA A 119 -6.69 10.88 -14.76
C ALA A 119 -6.19 10.69 -16.22
N VAL A 120 -5.08 9.98 -16.39
CA VAL A 120 -4.49 9.59 -17.68
C VAL A 120 -4.19 8.10 -17.69
N ASN A 121 -4.10 7.53 -18.87
CA ASN A 121 -3.78 6.12 -19.08
C ASN A 121 -2.74 5.94 -20.20
N GLY A 122 -2.34 4.69 -20.47
CA GLY A 122 -1.33 4.40 -21.48
C GLY A 122 -1.69 4.87 -22.89
N ARG A 123 -2.98 4.93 -23.26
CA ARG A 123 -3.40 5.43 -24.58
C ARG A 123 -3.16 6.93 -24.71
N ASP A 124 -3.38 7.66 -23.62
CA ASP A 124 -3.14 9.11 -23.58
C ASP A 124 -1.66 9.43 -23.77
N LEU A 125 -0.77 8.67 -23.14
CA LEU A 125 0.67 8.82 -23.29
C LEU A 125 1.15 8.42 -24.69
N MET A 126 0.58 7.36 -25.27
CA MET A 126 0.87 6.96 -26.66
C MET A 126 0.45 8.03 -27.67
N ALA A 127 -0.66 8.73 -27.42
CA ALA A 127 -1.10 9.84 -28.27
C ALA A 127 -0.11 11.03 -28.25
N LEU A 128 0.73 11.15 -27.23
CA LEU A 128 1.82 12.13 -27.11
C LEU A 128 3.15 11.64 -27.71
N GLY A 129 3.18 10.46 -28.35
CA GLY A 129 4.40 9.88 -28.92
C GLY A 129 5.07 8.80 -28.07
N GLY A 130 4.49 8.45 -26.93
CA GLY A 130 4.96 7.34 -26.09
C GLY A 130 4.92 6.01 -26.84
N LYS A 131 5.99 5.22 -26.74
CA LYS A 131 6.04 3.89 -27.35
C LYS A 131 5.45 2.85 -26.40
N PRO A 132 4.63 1.89 -26.89
CA PRO A 132 4.12 0.81 -26.06
C PRO A 132 5.29 -0.03 -25.52
N GLY A 133 5.21 -0.43 -24.23
CA GLY A 133 6.23 -1.25 -23.62
C GLY A 133 6.53 -0.86 -22.15
N PRO A 134 7.61 -1.39 -21.57
CA PRO A 134 7.99 -1.14 -20.18
C PRO A 134 8.21 0.34 -19.84
N GLY A 135 8.63 1.17 -20.83
CA GLY A 135 8.82 2.61 -20.67
C GLY A 135 7.52 3.34 -20.33
N LEU A 136 6.43 2.98 -21.00
CA LEU A 136 5.11 3.57 -20.77
C LEU A 136 4.61 3.32 -19.34
N ARG A 137 4.83 2.10 -18.85
CA ARG A 137 4.49 1.74 -17.47
C ARG A 137 5.29 2.57 -16.47
N ARG A 138 6.59 2.71 -16.67
CA ARG A 138 7.45 3.54 -15.82
C ARG A 138 7.01 5.00 -15.78
N GLN A 139 6.60 5.55 -16.93
CA GLN A 139 6.05 6.91 -16.98
C GLN A 139 4.77 7.05 -16.15
N LEU A 140 3.84 6.09 -16.26
CA LEU A 140 2.62 6.10 -15.43
C LEU A 140 2.94 5.94 -13.94
N GLU A 141 3.90 5.10 -13.58
CA GLU A 141 4.37 4.94 -12.20
C GLU A 141 5.04 6.22 -11.67
N ALA A 142 5.82 6.92 -12.49
CA ALA A 142 6.42 8.21 -12.14
C ALA A 142 5.36 9.31 -11.94
N LEU A 143 4.35 9.37 -12.81
CA LEU A 143 3.21 10.29 -12.64
C LEU A 143 2.44 9.99 -11.36
N LEU A 144 2.20 8.72 -11.06
CA LEU A 144 1.54 8.32 -9.82
C LEU A 144 2.34 8.78 -8.60
N GLU A 145 3.66 8.58 -8.60
CA GLU A 145 4.51 8.99 -7.50
C GLU A 145 4.48 10.53 -7.32
N ALA A 146 4.49 11.30 -8.41
CA ALA A 146 4.35 12.75 -8.35
C ALA A 146 2.98 13.20 -7.79
N VAL A 147 1.92 12.45 -8.06
CA VAL A 147 0.58 12.69 -7.48
C VAL A 147 0.53 12.28 -6.01
N ILE A 148 1.14 11.16 -5.64
CA ILE A 148 1.24 10.71 -4.24
C ILE A 148 1.99 11.73 -3.40
N GLU A 149 3.09 12.27 -3.90
CA GLU A 149 3.93 13.29 -3.25
C GLU A 149 3.34 14.71 -3.35
N GLU A 150 2.14 14.86 -3.92
CA GLU A 150 1.44 16.14 -4.08
C GLU A 150 2.19 17.19 -4.94
N LYS A 151 3.18 16.74 -5.72
CA LYS A 151 3.91 17.57 -6.69
C LYS A 151 3.07 17.90 -7.92
N LEU A 152 2.16 17.00 -8.30
CA LEU A 152 1.23 17.18 -9.41
C LEU A 152 -0.21 16.87 -8.96
N PRO A 153 -1.19 17.68 -9.38
CA PRO A 153 -2.59 17.32 -9.16
C PRO A 153 -3.00 16.18 -10.11
N ASN A 154 -3.86 15.27 -9.65
CA ASN A 154 -4.40 14.21 -10.49
C ASN A 154 -5.46 14.78 -11.45
N LYS A 155 -5.03 15.64 -12.38
CA LYS A 155 -5.84 16.24 -13.46
C LYS A 155 -5.20 15.92 -14.80
N ARG A 156 -6.03 15.49 -15.76
CA ARG A 156 -5.58 15.08 -17.10
C ARG A 156 -4.62 16.09 -17.74
N GLU A 157 -5.00 17.35 -17.72
CA GLU A 157 -4.21 18.43 -18.34
C GLU A 157 -2.83 18.59 -17.71
N ALA A 158 -2.77 18.59 -16.36
CA ALA A 158 -1.52 18.74 -15.63
C ALA A 158 -0.58 17.54 -15.87
N LEU A 159 -1.13 16.32 -15.86
CA LEU A 159 -0.34 15.11 -16.08
C LEU A 159 0.19 15.02 -17.51
N LEU A 160 -0.61 15.37 -18.52
CA LEU A 160 -0.16 15.40 -19.93
C LEU A 160 0.87 16.50 -20.17
N ALA A 161 0.74 17.67 -19.51
CA ALA A 161 1.73 18.73 -19.60
C ALA A 161 3.10 18.29 -19.03
N ALA A 162 3.10 17.59 -17.88
CA ALA A 162 4.32 17.05 -17.29
C ALA A 162 5.03 16.05 -18.24
N VAL A 163 4.26 15.14 -18.87
CA VAL A 163 4.82 14.18 -19.84
C VAL A 163 5.43 14.89 -21.05
N LYS A 164 4.78 15.94 -21.58
CA LYS A 164 5.32 16.71 -22.70
C LYS A 164 6.65 17.36 -22.35
N GLN A 165 6.78 17.96 -21.18
CA GLN A 165 8.02 18.58 -20.73
C GLN A 165 9.17 17.57 -20.62
N GLU A 166 8.90 16.32 -20.20
CA GLU A 166 9.91 15.25 -20.16
C GLU A 166 10.33 14.77 -21.56
N LEU A 167 9.43 14.80 -22.54
CA LEU A 167 9.73 14.39 -23.91
C LEU A 167 10.52 15.45 -24.68
N ASP A 168 10.41 16.72 -24.29
CA ASP A 168 11.06 17.87 -24.93
C ASP A 168 12.45 18.18 -24.31
N SER A 169 12.84 17.43 -23.24
CA SER A 169 14.11 17.63 -22.49
C SER A 169 15.15 16.59 -22.88
#